data_64838d283868e990e7e62614ad6b28fe
#
_entry.id   64838d283868e990e7e62614ad6b28fe
#
_cell.length_a   1.000
_cell.length_b   1.000
_cell.length_c   1.000
_cell.angle_alpha   90.00
_cell.angle_beta   90.00
_cell.angle_gamma   90.00
#
_symmetry.space_group_name_H-M   'P 1'
#
loop_
_entity.id
_entity.type
_entity.pdbx_description
1 polymer ?
#
loop_
_entity_poly.entity_id
_entity_poly.type
_entity_poly.pdbx_seq_one_letter_code
_entity_poly.pdbx_strand_id
1 'polypeptide(L)'
;SKLKVKEAYKALDTAISGSQTSIDLGNTPDVYAVAAVTSDDPTLQATRDAYNNYTKASITYTFGEQTVTLDGSTLKEWLQFDDKGQLVQDDASFTQHIKDFVAQLASEHDTVGTTRSFNTTSGRTVSVYGSAYGWKIDQDAEAAQLTEEIRTGTQTTREPVYSMRA
;
A
#
# COMPACT_ATOMS: atom_id res chain seq x y z
N SER A 1 -26.13 12.56 10.36
CA SER A 1 -27.19 13.21 9.57
C SER A 1 -27.55 14.56 10.20
N LYS A 2 -27.79 15.58 9.36
CA LYS A 2 -28.12 16.93 9.80
C LYS A 2 -29.62 17.16 9.65
N LEU A 3 -30.30 17.59 10.71
CA LEU A 3 -31.72 17.93 10.68
C LEU A 3 -31.98 19.13 9.75
N LYS A 4 -32.91 18.96 8.81
CA LYS A 4 -33.42 20.04 7.98
C LYS A 4 -34.60 20.68 8.72
N VAL A 5 -34.35 21.72 9.48
CA VAL A 5 -35.30 22.33 10.42
C VAL A 5 -36.63 22.71 9.75
N LYS A 6 -36.55 23.27 8.52
CA LYS A 6 -37.76 23.67 7.79
C LYS A 6 -38.67 22.50 7.45
N GLU A 7 -38.09 21.36 7.03
CA GLU A 7 -38.84 20.16 6.70
C GLU A 7 -39.36 19.45 7.94
N ALA A 8 -38.62 19.50 9.05
CA ALA A 8 -39.10 19.02 10.35
C ALA A 8 -40.31 19.82 10.85
N TYR A 9 -40.30 21.16 10.74
CA TYR A 9 -41.45 21.98 11.07
C TYR A 9 -42.66 21.65 10.21
N LYS A 10 -42.46 21.47 8.90
CA LYS A 10 -43.56 21.10 7.99
C LYS A 10 -44.17 19.75 8.34
N ALA A 11 -43.34 18.77 8.69
CA ALA A 11 -43.80 17.45 9.10
C ALA A 11 -44.60 17.52 10.41
N LEU A 12 -44.13 18.32 11.39
CA LEU A 12 -44.84 18.58 12.63
C LEU A 12 -46.18 19.26 12.40
N ASP A 13 -46.25 20.29 11.57
CA ASP A 13 -47.47 21.01 11.23
C ASP A 13 -48.50 20.08 10.58
N THR A 14 -48.05 19.22 9.67
CA THR A 14 -48.89 18.18 9.05
C THR A 14 -49.45 17.20 10.09
N ALA A 15 -48.60 16.74 11.02
CA ALA A 15 -49.02 15.81 12.07
C ALA A 15 -50.07 16.44 13.03
N ILE A 16 -49.83 17.70 13.41
CA ILE A 16 -50.79 18.46 14.29
C ILE A 16 -52.12 18.65 13.58
N SER A 17 -52.10 19.08 12.33
CA SER A 17 -53.31 19.28 11.53
C SER A 17 -54.08 17.98 11.30
N GLY A 18 -53.35 16.82 11.24
CA GLY A 18 -53.92 15.48 11.14
C GLY A 18 -54.31 14.86 12.48
N SER A 19 -54.26 15.62 13.61
CA SER A 19 -54.59 15.13 14.96
C SER A 19 -53.74 13.92 15.40
N GLN A 20 -52.51 13.79 14.88
CA GLN A 20 -51.57 12.77 15.34
C GLN A 20 -51.01 13.14 16.73
N THR A 21 -50.95 12.16 17.62
CA THR A 21 -50.41 12.34 18.99
C THR A 21 -48.91 12.18 19.10
N SER A 22 -48.26 11.63 18.06
CA SER A 22 -46.82 11.47 17.99
C SER A 22 -46.37 11.43 16.55
N ILE A 23 -45.14 11.85 16.29
CA ILE A 23 -44.45 11.73 14.99
C ILE A 23 -43.02 11.26 15.20
N ASP A 24 -42.59 10.29 14.42
CA ASP A 24 -41.20 9.85 14.39
C ASP A 24 -40.46 10.59 13.26
N LEU A 25 -39.75 11.65 13.66
CA LEU A 25 -38.94 12.43 12.70
C LEU A 25 -37.79 11.62 12.09
N GLY A 26 -37.33 10.55 12.75
CA GLY A 26 -36.26 9.68 12.23
C GLY A 26 -36.68 8.89 10.99
N ASN A 27 -37.98 8.53 10.93
CA ASN A 27 -38.57 7.80 9.82
C ASN A 27 -39.41 8.69 8.86
N THR A 28 -39.41 10.01 9.10
CA THR A 28 -40.11 10.94 8.19
C THR A 28 -39.22 11.33 7.02
N PRO A 29 -39.67 11.11 5.78
CA PRO A 29 -38.89 11.47 4.59
C PRO A 29 -38.45 12.93 4.58
N ASP A 30 -37.28 13.20 4.04
CA ASP A 30 -36.69 14.53 3.80
C ASP A 30 -36.37 15.38 5.04
N VAL A 31 -36.71 14.94 6.24
CA VAL A 31 -36.45 15.67 7.50
C VAL A 31 -34.95 15.72 7.84
N TYR A 32 -34.19 14.74 7.44
CA TYR A 32 -32.75 14.73 7.62
C TYR A 32 -32.01 14.84 6.27
N ALA A 33 -30.89 15.56 6.27
CA ALA A 33 -30.00 15.53 5.15
C ALA A 33 -29.41 14.11 5.01
N VAL A 34 -29.52 13.53 3.83
CA VAL A 34 -28.80 12.30 3.50
C VAL A 34 -27.31 12.62 3.51
N ALA A 35 -26.50 11.78 4.12
CA ALA A 35 -25.05 11.91 4.02
C ALA A 35 -24.64 11.82 2.55
N ALA A 36 -23.77 12.73 2.10
CA ALA A 36 -23.27 12.72 0.73
C ALA A 36 -22.45 11.44 0.44
N VAL A 37 -21.88 10.85 1.50
CA VAL A 37 -21.15 9.58 1.46
C VAL A 37 -21.77 8.65 2.48
N THR A 38 -22.20 7.48 2.05
CA THR A 38 -22.73 6.40 2.90
C THR A 38 -21.73 5.25 2.97
N SER A 39 -21.88 4.36 3.96
CA SER A 39 -21.06 3.14 4.07
C SER A 39 -21.13 2.24 2.83
N ASP A 40 -22.20 2.38 2.05
CA ASP A 40 -22.46 1.59 0.85
C ASP A 40 -21.97 2.29 -0.44
N ASP A 41 -21.26 3.41 -0.31
CA ASP A 41 -20.66 4.12 -1.46
C ASP A 41 -19.62 3.23 -2.13
N PRO A 42 -19.80 2.88 -3.43
CA PRO A 42 -18.89 1.96 -4.13
C PRO A 42 -17.46 2.48 -4.18
N THR A 43 -17.27 3.80 -4.24
CA THR A 43 -15.95 4.43 -4.28
C THR A 43 -15.22 4.27 -2.93
N LEU A 44 -15.96 4.46 -1.83
CA LEU A 44 -15.41 4.24 -0.49
C LEU A 44 -15.06 2.78 -0.24
N GLN A 45 -15.90 1.85 -0.73
CA GLN A 45 -15.61 0.42 -0.66
C GLN A 45 -14.37 0.05 -1.48
N ALA A 46 -14.26 0.55 -2.71
CA ALA A 46 -13.10 0.33 -3.57
C ALA A 46 -11.80 0.87 -2.93
N THR A 47 -11.86 2.07 -2.35
CA THR A 47 -10.74 2.65 -1.59
C THR A 47 -10.32 1.78 -0.42
N ARG A 48 -11.29 1.31 0.37
CA ARG A 48 -11.04 0.39 1.50
C ARG A 48 -10.40 -0.91 1.03
N ASP A 49 -10.92 -1.50 -0.03
CA ASP A 49 -10.44 -2.79 -0.54
C ASP A 49 -9.03 -2.65 -1.11
N ALA A 50 -8.75 -1.58 -1.83
CA ALA A 50 -7.40 -1.25 -2.29
C ALA A 50 -6.44 -1.05 -1.10
N TYR A 51 -6.81 -0.22 -0.12
CA TYR A 51 -6.01 -0.01 1.08
C TYR A 51 -5.71 -1.32 1.82
N ASN A 52 -6.71 -2.18 1.97
CA ASN A 52 -6.54 -3.48 2.61
C ASN A 52 -5.58 -4.40 1.83
N ASN A 53 -5.62 -4.39 0.50
CA ASN A 53 -4.69 -5.15 -0.32
C ASN A 53 -3.26 -4.65 -0.13
N TYR A 54 -3.03 -3.34 -0.26
CA TYR A 54 -1.70 -2.76 -0.07
C TYR A 54 -1.13 -3.07 1.32
N THR A 55 -1.94 -2.91 2.37
CA THR A 55 -1.48 -3.14 3.75
C THR A 55 -1.41 -4.61 4.15
N LYS A 56 -2.07 -5.50 3.40
CA LYS A 56 -1.97 -6.95 3.58
C LYS A 56 -0.71 -7.53 2.93
N ALA A 57 -0.14 -6.86 1.93
CA ALA A 57 1.04 -7.33 1.24
C ALA A 57 2.21 -7.50 2.21
N SER A 58 2.95 -8.57 2.05
CA SER A 58 4.16 -8.86 2.82
C SER A 58 5.13 -9.65 1.96
N ILE A 59 6.21 -9.01 1.55
CA ILE A 59 7.23 -9.59 0.70
C ILE A 59 8.51 -9.73 1.53
N THR A 60 8.93 -10.97 1.76
CA THR A 60 10.19 -11.29 2.43
C THR A 60 11.22 -11.68 1.41
N TYR A 61 12.23 -10.85 1.24
CA TYR A 61 13.39 -11.13 0.39
C TYR A 61 14.39 -12.00 1.12
N THR A 62 14.95 -12.97 0.40
CA THR A 62 15.99 -13.87 0.92
C THR A 62 17.32 -13.63 0.20
N PHE A 63 18.38 -13.44 0.98
CA PHE A 63 19.76 -13.24 0.51
C PHE A 63 20.68 -14.22 1.25
N GLY A 64 20.61 -15.50 0.86
CA GLY A 64 21.24 -16.57 1.64
C GLY A 64 20.61 -16.73 3.02
N GLU A 65 21.39 -16.45 4.07
CA GLU A 65 20.90 -16.52 5.46
C GLU A 65 20.23 -15.22 5.95
N GLN A 66 20.33 -14.15 5.18
CA GLN A 66 19.73 -12.85 5.51
C GLN A 66 18.35 -12.71 4.88
N THR A 67 17.47 -12.00 5.57
CA THR A 67 16.14 -11.68 5.07
C THR A 67 15.82 -10.21 5.28
N VAL A 68 15.10 -9.63 4.32
CA VAL A 68 14.54 -8.28 4.42
C VAL A 68 13.05 -8.37 4.13
N THR A 69 12.21 -7.84 5.00
CA THR A 69 10.77 -7.89 4.83
C THR A 69 10.20 -6.49 4.60
N LEU A 70 9.44 -6.35 3.53
CA LEU A 70 8.58 -5.20 3.26
C LEU A 70 7.15 -5.61 3.57
N ASP A 71 6.56 -4.99 4.58
CA ASP A 71 5.22 -5.31 5.05
C ASP A 71 4.26 -4.11 5.04
N GLY A 72 3.00 -4.37 5.41
CA GLY A 72 1.96 -3.35 5.45
C GLY A 72 2.24 -2.20 6.42
N SER A 73 3.14 -2.34 7.39
CA SER A 73 3.50 -1.25 8.30
C SER A 73 4.31 -0.17 7.59
N THR A 74 5.17 -0.56 6.68
CA THR A 74 5.92 0.35 5.82
C THR A 74 5.06 0.85 4.66
N LEU A 75 4.31 -0.07 4.02
CA LEU A 75 3.49 0.26 2.84
C LEU A 75 2.42 1.32 3.14
N LYS A 76 1.79 1.29 4.32
CA LYS A 76 0.79 2.30 4.70
C LYS A 76 1.33 3.73 4.75
N GLU A 77 2.63 3.90 5.00
CA GLU A 77 3.29 5.22 5.05
C GLU A 77 3.53 5.79 3.64
N TRP A 78 3.53 4.94 2.63
CA TRP A 78 3.71 5.33 1.22
C TRP A 78 2.41 5.70 0.53
N LEU A 79 1.25 5.33 1.15
CA LEU A 79 -0.07 5.56 0.57
C LEU A 79 -0.49 7.02 0.70
N GLN A 80 -1.05 7.55 -0.38
CA GLN A 80 -1.57 8.90 -0.45
C GLN A 80 -3.09 8.87 -0.65
N PHE A 81 -3.77 9.85 -0.07
CA PHE A 81 -5.21 10.04 -0.23
C PHE A 81 -5.48 11.42 -0.80
N ASP A 82 -6.44 11.50 -1.70
CA ASP A 82 -6.91 12.76 -2.26
C ASP A 82 -7.77 13.56 -1.27
N ASP A 83 -8.18 14.77 -1.67
CA ASP A 83 -9.03 15.65 -0.86
C ASP A 83 -10.41 15.06 -0.54
N LYS A 84 -10.81 14.00 -1.25
CA LYS A 84 -12.06 13.26 -1.03
C LYS A 84 -11.87 12.02 -0.17
N GLY A 85 -10.64 11.76 0.29
CA GLY A 85 -10.27 10.59 1.06
C GLY A 85 -10.21 9.30 0.24
N GLN A 86 -10.02 9.41 -1.09
CA GLN A 86 -9.81 8.27 -1.97
C GLN A 86 -8.34 7.96 -2.10
N LEU A 87 -7.99 6.67 -2.15
CA LEU A 87 -6.62 6.23 -2.33
C LEU A 87 -6.14 6.57 -3.76
N VAL A 88 -5.02 7.29 -3.85
CA VAL A 88 -4.35 7.57 -5.13
C VAL A 88 -3.52 6.35 -5.51
N GLN A 89 -4.00 5.55 -6.49
CA GLN A 89 -3.40 4.25 -6.83
C GLN A 89 -2.13 4.35 -7.68
N ASP A 90 -2.04 5.33 -8.56
CA ASP A 90 -0.89 5.50 -9.47
C ASP A 90 -0.07 6.75 -9.11
N ASP A 91 0.16 6.95 -7.83
CA ASP A 91 0.94 8.07 -7.35
C ASP A 91 2.43 7.90 -7.73
N ALA A 92 3.00 8.95 -8.31
CA ALA A 92 4.42 9.02 -8.62
C ALA A 92 5.29 8.87 -7.36
N SER A 93 4.80 9.34 -6.21
CA SER A 93 5.45 9.20 -4.92
C SER A 93 5.54 7.74 -4.48
N PHE A 94 4.43 6.98 -4.61
CA PHE A 94 4.41 5.56 -4.30
C PHE A 94 5.38 4.77 -5.21
N THR A 95 5.37 5.07 -6.51
CA THR A 95 6.32 4.49 -7.46
C THR A 95 7.76 4.81 -7.09
N GLN A 96 8.04 6.04 -6.63
CA GLN A 96 9.37 6.44 -6.20
C GLN A 96 9.82 5.68 -4.94
N HIS A 97 8.95 5.52 -3.95
CA HIS A 97 9.24 4.72 -2.75
C HIS A 97 9.60 3.27 -3.08
N ILE A 98 8.89 2.64 -4.04
CA ILE A 98 9.24 1.30 -4.53
C ILE A 98 10.64 1.28 -5.14
N LYS A 99 10.97 2.24 -6.01
CA LYS A 99 12.29 2.33 -6.65
C LYS A 99 13.39 2.57 -5.63
N ASP A 100 13.17 3.45 -4.67
CA ASP A 100 14.14 3.75 -3.61
C ASP A 100 14.40 2.52 -2.73
N PHE A 101 13.34 1.79 -2.38
CA PHE A 101 13.46 0.54 -1.64
C PHE A 101 14.26 -0.52 -2.41
N VAL A 102 13.95 -0.72 -3.70
CA VAL A 102 14.68 -1.68 -4.54
C VAL A 102 16.13 -1.26 -4.74
N ALA A 103 16.39 0.05 -4.91
CA ALA A 103 17.76 0.58 -5.00
C ALA A 103 18.54 0.37 -3.70
N GLN A 104 17.88 0.50 -2.55
CA GLN A 104 18.49 0.18 -1.25
C GLN A 104 18.84 -1.30 -1.16
N LEU A 105 17.93 -2.22 -1.53
CA LEU A 105 18.22 -3.65 -1.57
C LEU A 105 19.43 -3.96 -2.47
N ALA A 106 19.47 -3.35 -3.65
CA ALA A 106 20.61 -3.53 -4.57
C ALA A 106 21.93 -3.02 -3.96
N SER A 107 21.91 -1.85 -3.33
CA SER A 107 23.09 -1.27 -2.68
C SER A 107 23.65 -2.14 -1.54
N GLU A 108 22.76 -2.81 -0.80
CA GLU A 108 23.13 -3.62 0.37
C GLU A 108 23.52 -5.07 0.00
N HIS A 109 22.93 -5.62 -1.08
CA HIS A 109 23.00 -7.04 -1.37
C HIS A 109 23.67 -7.40 -2.73
N ASP A 110 23.85 -6.44 -3.64
CA ASP A 110 24.57 -6.69 -4.87
C ASP A 110 26.03 -7.02 -4.57
N THR A 111 26.54 -8.04 -5.24
CA THR A 111 27.93 -8.49 -5.06
C THR A 111 28.79 -8.33 -6.30
N VAL A 112 28.19 -8.00 -7.45
CA VAL A 112 28.92 -7.65 -8.68
C VAL A 112 29.70 -6.37 -8.46
N GLY A 113 30.97 -6.37 -8.85
CA GLY A 113 31.86 -5.21 -8.69
C GLY A 113 32.40 -5.01 -7.27
N THR A 114 32.17 -5.96 -6.36
CA THR A 114 32.77 -5.91 -5.02
C THR A 114 34.11 -6.62 -4.95
N THR A 115 35.02 -6.09 -4.14
CA THR A 115 36.28 -6.75 -3.84
C THR A 115 36.11 -7.72 -2.68
N ARG A 116 36.44 -8.99 -2.86
CA ARG A 116 36.40 -10.01 -1.82
C ARG A 116 37.80 -10.44 -1.46
N SER A 117 38.08 -10.56 -0.18
CA SER A 117 39.33 -11.06 0.37
C SER A 117 39.21 -12.52 0.74
N PHE A 118 40.08 -13.36 0.23
CA PHE A 118 40.15 -14.78 0.52
C PHE A 118 41.47 -15.10 1.22
N ASN A 119 41.42 -15.89 2.27
CA ASN A 119 42.60 -16.47 2.87
C ASN A 119 42.93 -17.78 2.14
N THR A 120 44.09 -17.80 1.49
CA THR A 120 44.58 -19.02 0.81
C THR A 120 45.05 -20.03 1.84
N THR A 121 45.15 -21.31 1.43
CA THR A 121 45.70 -22.39 2.26
C THR A 121 47.15 -22.17 2.64
N SER A 122 47.86 -21.28 1.94
CA SER A 122 49.22 -20.84 2.27
C SER A 122 49.29 -19.69 3.26
N GLY A 123 48.15 -19.26 3.87
CA GLY A 123 48.06 -18.19 4.85
C GLY A 123 48.16 -16.77 4.26
N ARG A 124 48.10 -16.62 2.95
CA ARG A 124 48.09 -15.29 2.30
C ARG A 124 46.68 -14.82 2.06
N THR A 125 46.39 -13.57 2.40
CA THR A 125 45.14 -12.92 1.99
C THR A 125 45.27 -12.39 0.57
N VAL A 126 44.38 -12.82 -0.31
CA VAL A 126 44.29 -12.36 -1.72
C VAL A 126 42.96 -11.65 -1.89
N SER A 127 43.01 -10.43 -2.42
CA SER A 127 41.80 -9.68 -2.77
C SER A 127 41.49 -9.90 -4.24
N VAL A 128 40.28 -10.38 -4.52
CA VAL A 128 39.77 -10.60 -5.88
C VAL A 128 38.65 -9.62 -6.15
N TYR A 129 38.82 -8.86 -7.24
CA TYR A 129 37.75 -7.96 -7.72
C TYR A 129 36.86 -8.70 -8.70
N GLY A 130 35.57 -8.83 -8.32
CA GLY A 130 34.54 -9.52 -9.10
C GLY A 130 33.81 -8.59 -10.07
N SER A 131 34.50 -8.08 -11.11
CA SER A 131 33.87 -7.14 -12.06
C SER A 131 32.79 -7.75 -12.95
N ALA A 132 32.80 -9.06 -13.14
CA ALA A 132 31.90 -9.78 -14.03
C ALA A 132 31.24 -11.01 -13.38
N TYR A 133 31.40 -11.19 -12.08
CA TYR A 133 30.88 -12.35 -11.35
C TYR A 133 30.24 -11.91 -10.04
N GLY A 134 29.03 -12.37 -9.80
CA GLY A 134 28.28 -12.04 -8.60
C GLY A 134 26.77 -11.93 -8.85
N TRP A 135 26.06 -11.50 -7.84
CA TRP A 135 24.62 -11.28 -7.88
C TRP A 135 24.35 -9.81 -8.12
N LYS A 136 23.44 -9.51 -9.03
CA LYS A 136 22.99 -8.13 -9.30
C LYS A 136 21.49 -8.12 -9.51
N ILE A 137 20.79 -7.32 -8.71
CA ILE A 137 19.35 -7.13 -8.81
C ILE A 137 19.01 -6.38 -10.11
N ASP A 138 18.01 -6.86 -10.83
CA ASP A 138 17.35 -6.12 -11.90
C ASP A 138 16.33 -5.17 -11.27
N GLN A 139 16.75 -3.94 -11.03
CA GLN A 139 15.94 -2.98 -10.28
C GLN A 139 14.62 -2.64 -10.98
N ASP A 140 14.59 -2.58 -12.31
CA ASP A 140 13.37 -2.25 -13.05
C ASP A 140 12.38 -3.42 -13.04
N ALA A 141 12.87 -4.63 -13.30
CA ALA A 141 12.04 -5.83 -13.25
C ALA A 141 11.53 -6.12 -11.83
N GLU A 142 12.39 -5.92 -10.83
CA GLU A 142 12.00 -6.09 -9.43
C GLU A 142 10.95 -5.07 -9.00
N ALA A 143 11.12 -3.79 -9.34
CA ALA A 143 10.15 -2.75 -9.03
C ALA A 143 8.78 -3.02 -9.68
N ALA A 144 8.77 -3.52 -10.92
CA ALA A 144 7.54 -3.90 -11.61
C ALA A 144 6.82 -5.06 -10.91
N GLN A 145 7.57 -6.13 -10.58
CA GLN A 145 7.02 -7.30 -9.88
C GLN A 145 6.52 -6.92 -8.48
N LEU A 146 7.31 -6.17 -7.73
CA LEU A 146 6.95 -5.71 -6.39
C LEU A 146 5.66 -4.86 -6.41
N THR A 147 5.52 -3.97 -7.39
CA THR A 147 4.31 -3.16 -7.56
C THR A 147 3.06 -4.04 -7.72
N GLU A 148 3.14 -5.08 -8.53
CA GLU A 148 2.02 -5.98 -8.77
C GLU A 148 1.70 -6.83 -7.52
N GLU A 149 2.71 -7.33 -6.84
CA GLU A 149 2.55 -8.08 -5.59
C GLU A 149 1.88 -7.25 -4.49
N ILE A 150 2.24 -5.97 -4.37
CA ILE A 150 1.62 -5.05 -3.42
C ILE A 150 0.16 -4.79 -3.80
N ARG A 151 -0.14 -4.51 -5.07
CA ARG A 151 -1.51 -4.25 -5.54
C ARG A 151 -2.45 -5.42 -5.28
N THR A 152 -1.95 -6.64 -5.41
CA THR A 152 -2.73 -7.87 -5.19
C THR A 152 -2.77 -8.32 -3.73
N GLY A 153 -2.04 -7.66 -2.84
CA GLY A 153 -1.96 -8.04 -1.43
C GLY A 153 -1.24 -9.37 -1.22
N THR A 154 -0.25 -9.66 -2.05
CA THR A 154 0.49 -10.91 -2.03
C THR A 154 1.33 -11.02 -0.76
N GLN A 155 1.36 -12.21 -0.18
CA GLN A 155 2.26 -12.58 0.91
C GLN A 155 3.20 -13.67 0.40
N THR A 156 4.48 -13.36 0.31
CA THR A 156 5.45 -14.30 -0.26
C THR A 156 6.84 -14.14 0.34
N THR A 157 7.61 -15.21 0.26
CA THR A 157 9.05 -15.20 0.54
C THR A 157 9.77 -15.64 -0.72
N ARG A 158 10.68 -14.82 -1.23
CA ARG A 158 11.38 -15.06 -2.49
C ARG A 158 12.72 -14.35 -2.56
N GLU A 159 13.53 -14.74 -3.51
CA GLU A 159 14.67 -13.95 -3.94
C GLU A 159 14.21 -12.78 -4.81
N PRO A 160 14.97 -11.66 -4.88
CA PRO A 160 14.71 -10.62 -5.86
C PRO A 160 14.94 -11.10 -7.29
N VAL A 161 14.41 -10.35 -8.25
CA VAL A 161 14.73 -10.56 -9.66
C VAL A 161 16.16 -10.13 -9.93
N TYR A 162 16.97 -11.02 -10.45
CA TYR A 162 18.36 -10.75 -10.74
C TYR A 162 18.62 -10.57 -12.24
N SER A 163 19.38 -9.54 -12.62
CA SER A 163 19.94 -9.38 -13.94
C SER A 163 21.22 -10.23 -14.13
N MET A 164 21.87 -10.58 -13.00
CA MET A 164 23.05 -11.45 -13.00
C MET A 164 23.05 -12.35 -11.76
N ARG A 165 23.34 -13.63 -11.96
CA ARG A 165 23.52 -14.63 -10.90
C ARG A 165 24.87 -15.29 -11.00
N ALA A 166 25.57 -15.42 -9.85
CA ALA A 166 26.85 -16.14 -9.75
C ALA A 166 26.64 -17.66 -9.79
#